data_3cff32003bf68d40a6b4780fb1e3a42d
#
_entry.id   3cff32003bf68d40a6b4780fb1e3a42d
#
_cell.length_a   1.000
_cell.length_b   1.000
_cell.length_c   1.000
_cell.angle_alpha   90.00
_cell.angle_beta   90.00
_cell.angle_gamma   90.00
#
_symmetry.space_group_name_H-M   'P 1'
#
loop_
_entity.id
_entity.type
_entity.pdbx_description
1 polymer ?
#
loop_
_entity_poly.entity_id
_entity_poly.type
_entity_poly.pdbx_seq_one_letter_code
_entity_poly.pdbx_strand_id
1 'polypeptide(L)'
;MERVIAKHIHDHLQNNRLLSDMQHGFIRERSTCTNLFESMNDWTMSVTCKTGISVAYIDFSRAFDSVTHVILFACLHKYGIQGDLLRWLTKFFTGRTHQTRVGLSLSAVAELLSGVVQGSGIGPVLFLIYIDDLAKWLESHGITAKLFAECRRC
;
A
#
# COMPACT_ATOMS: atom_id res chain seq x y z
N MET A 1 0.01 2.63 20.39
CA MET A 1 -1.38 2.37 19.91
C MET A 1 -1.42 2.05 18.42
N GLU A 2 -0.92 2.87 17.50
CA GLU A 2 -0.95 2.62 16.05
C GLU A 2 -0.45 1.24 15.63
N ARG A 3 0.70 0.78 16.16
CA ARG A 3 1.25 -0.56 15.86
C ARG A 3 0.33 -1.70 16.26
N VAL A 4 -0.43 -1.55 17.34
CA VAL A 4 -1.40 -2.57 17.79
C VAL A 4 -2.56 -2.62 16.80
N ILE A 5 -3.09 -1.46 16.42
CA ILE A 5 -4.17 -1.36 15.42
C ILE A 5 -3.69 -1.91 14.07
N ALA A 6 -2.50 -1.52 13.62
CA ALA A 6 -1.91 -2.02 12.37
C ALA A 6 -1.79 -3.55 12.38
N LYS A 7 -1.35 -4.14 13.50
CA LYS A 7 -1.27 -5.59 13.65
C LYS A 7 -2.64 -6.23 13.50
N HIS A 8 -3.67 -5.72 14.19
CA HIS A 8 -5.02 -6.28 14.10
C HIS A 8 -5.62 -6.16 12.69
N ILE A 9 -5.40 -5.03 12.01
CA ILE A 9 -5.82 -4.87 10.62
C ILE A 9 -5.09 -5.89 9.73
N HIS A 10 -3.78 -6.04 9.90
CA HIS A 10 -2.99 -6.98 9.13
C HIS A 10 -3.43 -8.43 9.37
N ASP A 11 -3.64 -8.82 10.62
CA ASP A 11 -4.14 -10.15 10.99
C ASP A 11 -5.53 -10.39 10.37
N HIS A 12 -6.42 -9.39 10.39
CA HIS A 12 -7.73 -9.47 9.74
C HIS A 12 -7.62 -9.71 8.23
N LEU A 13 -6.75 -8.94 7.54
CA LEU A 13 -6.54 -9.08 6.10
C LEU A 13 -5.97 -10.46 5.73
N GLN A 14 -5.01 -10.96 6.50
CA GLN A 14 -4.39 -12.27 6.27
C GLN A 14 -5.35 -13.43 6.57
N ASN A 15 -6.01 -13.41 7.72
CA ASN A 15 -6.91 -14.49 8.14
C ASN A 15 -8.09 -14.67 7.18
N ASN A 16 -8.53 -13.58 6.56
CA ASN A 16 -9.64 -13.61 5.61
C ASN A 16 -9.18 -13.62 4.14
N ARG A 17 -7.86 -13.72 3.87
CA ARG A 17 -7.28 -13.74 2.52
C ARG A 17 -7.80 -12.60 1.63
N LEU A 18 -7.83 -11.40 2.18
CA LEU A 18 -8.43 -10.25 1.52
C LEU A 18 -7.49 -9.56 0.52
N LEU A 19 -6.17 -9.71 0.70
CA LEU A 19 -5.17 -9.12 -0.18
C LEU A 19 -4.86 -10.06 -1.35
N SER A 20 -4.54 -9.47 -2.50
CA SER A 20 -4.07 -10.20 -3.68
C SER A 20 -2.72 -10.87 -3.41
N ASP A 21 -2.53 -12.07 -3.98
CA ASP A 21 -1.26 -12.79 -3.94
C ASP A 21 -0.14 -12.11 -4.71
N MET A 22 -0.46 -11.14 -5.57
CA MET A 22 0.51 -10.32 -6.29
C MET A 22 1.29 -9.36 -5.39
N GLN A 23 0.84 -9.16 -4.14
CA GLN A 23 1.42 -8.19 -3.22
C GLN A 23 2.57 -8.79 -2.41
N HIS A 24 3.75 -8.18 -2.51
CA HIS A 24 4.96 -8.58 -1.78
C HIS A 24 5.42 -7.55 -0.73
N GLY A 25 5.13 -6.26 -0.93
CA GLY A 25 5.49 -5.22 0.02
C GLY A 25 4.66 -5.27 1.30
N PHE A 26 5.27 -5.05 2.45
CA PHE A 26 4.63 -5.02 3.77
C PHE A 26 3.85 -6.29 4.16
N ILE A 27 4.05 -7.40 3.48
CA ILE A 27 3.48 -8.71 3.80
C ILE A 27 4.50 -9.53 4.58
N ARG A 28 4.06 -10.23 5.63
CA ARG A 28 4.93 -11.14 6.40
C ARG A 28 5.44 -12.25 5.48
N GLU A 29 6.70 -12.62 5.66
CA GLU A 29 7.38 -13.68 4.90
C GLU A 29 7.56 -13.39 3.40
N ARG A 30 7.18 -12.20 2.92
CA ARG A 30 7.45 -11.71 1.57
C ARG A 30 8.51 -10.59 1.59
N SER A 31 9.28 -10.50 0.53
CA SER A 31 10.39 -9.55 0.39
C SER A 31 10.62 -9.19 -1.07
N THR A 32 11.52 -8.24 -1.33
CA THR A 32 12.04 -7.98 -2.69
C THR A 32 12.64 -9.23 -3.31
N CYS A 33 13.32 -10.07 -2.53
CA CYS A 33 13.91 -11.31 -3.01
C CYS A 33 12.83 -12.29 -3.48
N THR A 34 11.75 -12.47 -2.71
CA THR A 34 10.65 -13.36 -3.10
C THR A 34 9.94 -12.83 -4.35
N ASN A 35 9.71 -11.53 -4.46
CA ASN A 35 9.13 -10.89 -5.64
C ASN A 35 10.00 -11.13 -6.89
N LEU A 36 11.31 -10.88 -6.77
CA LEU A 36 12.24 -11.09 -7.87
C LEU A 36 12.35 -12.57 -8.27
N PHE A 37 12.38 -13.47 -7.29
CA PHE A 37 12.44 -14.90 -7.53
C PHE A 37 11.23 -15.39 -8.32
N GLU A 38 10.02 -15.01 -7.93
CA GLU A 38 8.81 -15.35 -8.67
C GLU A 38 8.83 -14.76 -10.09
N SER A 39 9.26 -13.50 -10.25
CA SER A 39 9.37 -12.87 -11.57
C SER A 39 10.36 -13.61 -12.47
N MET A 40 11.52 -13.96 -11.95
CA MET A 40 12.54 -14.73 -12.69
C MET A 40 12.03 -16.11 -13.09
N ASN A 41 11.27 -16.77 -12.21
CA ASN A 41 10.66 -18.06 -12.52
C ASN A 41 9.65 -17.93 -13.67
N ASP A 42 8.76 -16.93 -13.63
CA ASP A 42 7.78 -16.68 -14.68
C ASP A 42 8.45 -16.43 -16.04
N TRP A 43 9.53 -15.62 -16.06
CA TRP A 43 10.30 -15.34 -17.27
C TRP A 43 11.01 -16.59 -17.81
N THR A 44 11.62 -17.37 -16.93
CA THR A 44 12.32 -18.60 -17.31
C THR A 44 11.33 -19.61 -17.92
N MET A 45 10.15 -19.76 -17.31
CA MET A 45 9.11 -20.63 -17.85
C MET A 45 8.64 -20.17 -19.23
N SER A 46 8.41 -18.86 -19.41
CA SER A 46 8.00 -18.30 -20.71
C SER A 46 9.05 -18.56 -21.80
N VAL A 47 10.33 -18.34 -21.49
CA VAL A 47 11.43 -18.63 -22.43
C VAL A 47 11.51 -20.11 -22.74
N THR A 48 11.40 -20.99 -21.75
CA THR A 48 11.44 -22.44 -21.92
C THR A 48 10.29 -22.94 -22.80
N CYS A 49 9.10 -22.36 -22.60
CA CYS A 49 7.91 -22.66 -23.42
C CYS A 49 7.92 -21.98 -24.80
N LYS A 50 8.97 -21.22 -25.12
CA LYS A 50 9.07 -20.40 -26.36
C LYS A 50 7.90 -19.43 -26.54
N THR A 51 7.30 -18.95 -25.45
CA THR A 51 6.28 -17.90 -25.46
C THR A 51 6.95 -16.54 -25.28
N GLY A 52 6.51 -15.55 -26.04
CA GLY A 52 6.97 -14.17 -25.86
C GLY A 52 6.47 -13.62 -24.54
N ILE A 53 7.30 -12.84 -23.85
CA ILE A 53 6.93 -12.10 -22.64
C ILE A 53 7.26 -10.62 -22.83
N SER A 54 6.32 -9.76 -22.46
CA SER A 54 6.54 -8.31 -22.36
C SER A 54 6.48 -7.91 -20.91
N VAL A 55 7.50 -7.19 -20.43
CA VAL A 55 7.62 -6.77 -19.04
C VAL A 55 7.60 -5.24 -18.98
N ALA A 56 6.73 -4.69 -18.15
CA ALA A 56 6.69 -3.25 -17.86
C ALA A 56 7.02 -3.02 -16.38
N TYR A 57 7.95 -2.10 -16.12
CA TYR A 57 8.27 -1.63 -14.78
C TYR A 57 7.58 -0.28 -14.56
N ILE A 58 6.73 -0.21 -13.56
CA ILE A 58 5.97 0.99 -13.22
C ILE A 58 6.38 1.44 -11.82
N ASP A 59 6.83 2.70 -11.71
CA ASP A 59 7.13 3.34 -10.42
C ASP A 59 6.16 4.50 -10.18
N PHE A 60 5.52 4.50 -9.02
CA PHE A 60 4.59 5.55 -8.63
C PHE A 60 5.33 6.68 -7.91
N SER A 61 5.40 7.84 -8.55
CA SER A 61 5.91 9.03 -7.89
C SER A 61 5.02 9.40 -6.70
N ARG A 62 5.65 9.55 -5.52
CA ARG A 62 4.98 9.94 -4.28
C ARG A 62 3.77 9.05 -3.92
N ALA A 63 3.90 7.74 -4.09
CA ALA A 63 2.81 6.78 -3.89
C ALA A 63 2.05 6.98 -2.57
N PHE A 64 2.78 7.13 -1.45
CA PHE A 64 2.20 7.36 -0.13
C PHE A 64 1.53 8.73 0.02
N ASP A 65 2.05 9.77 -0.63
CA ASP A 65 1.51 11.14 -0.52
C ASP A 65 0.26 11.34 -1.41
N SER A 66 0.11 10.51 -2.44
CA SER A 66 -1.00 10.61 -3.41
C SER A 66 -2.27 9.86 -3.00
N VAL A 67 -2.26 9.17 -1.86
CA VAL A 67 -3.43 8.41 -1.37
C VAL A 67 -4.59 9.36 -1.07
N THR A 68 -5.68 9.24 -1.83
CA THR A 68 -6.89 10.03 -1.61
C THR A 68 -7.69 9.50 -0.43
N HIS A 69 -7.90 10.30 0.60
CA HIS A 69 -8.57 9.86 1.84
C HIS A 69 -9.97 9.30 1.62
N VAL A 70 -10.77 9.92 0.73
CA VAL A 70 -12.13 9.45 0.41
C VAL A 70 -12.11 8.03 -0.15
N ILE A 71 -11.20 7.76 -1.10
CA ILE A 71 -11.04 6.43 -1.69
C ILE A 71 -10.51 5.45 -0.64
N LEU A 72 -9.52 5.87 0.16
CA LEU A 72 -8.97 5.03 1.25
C LEU A 72 -10.07 4.57 2.19
N PHE A 73 -10.95 5.47 2.64
CA PHE A 73 -12.03 5.11 3.57
C PHE A 73 -13.07 4.18 2.91
N ALA A 74 -13.36 4.36 1.63
CA ALA A 74 -14.20 3.43 0.87
C ALA A 74 -13.57 2.04 0.76
N CYS A 75 -12.26 1.97 0.48
CA CYS A 75 -11.53 0.70 0.46
C CYS A 75 -11.55 0.04 1.85
N LEU A 76 -11.28 0.77 2.92
CA LEU A 76 -11.33 0.24 4.28
C LEU A 76 -12.69 -0.39 4.60
N HIS A 77 -13.77 0.31 4.24
CA HIS A 77 -15.12 -0.21 4.43
C HIS A 77 -15.35 -1.51 3.65
N LYS A 78 -14.92 -1.56 2.38
CA LYS A 78 -14.98 -2.74 1.50
C LYS A 78 -14.23 -3.93 2.09
N TYR A 79 -13.10 -3.69 2.76
CA TYR A 79 -12.30 -4.73 3.41
C TYR A 79 -12.78 -5.09 4.83
N GLY A 80 -13.99 -4.65 5.22
CA GLY A 80 -14.63 -5.01 6.48
C GLY A 80 -14.18 -4.20 7.68
N ILE A 81 -13.40 -3.14 7.47
CA ILE A 81 -13.00 -2.21 8.54
C ILE A 81 -14.11 -1.17 8.69
N GLN A 82 -14.92 -1.32 9.72
CA GLN A 82 -16.15 -0.56 9.92
C GLN A 82 -16.29 -0.06 11.37
N GLY A 83 -17.38 0.63 11.65
CA GLY A 83 -17.74 1.04 13.01
C GLY A 83 -16.76 2.01 13.66
N ASP A 84 -16.42 1.76 14.91
CA ASP A 84 -15.57 2.66 15.70
C ASP A 84 -14.14 2.74 15.19
N LEU A 85 -13.62 1.66 14.62
CA LEU A 85 -12.28 1.64 14.06
C LEU A 85 -12.20 2.52 12.82
N LEU A 86 -13.15 2.42 11.90
CA LEU A 86 -13.20 3.30 10.71
C LEU A 86 -13.38 4.75 11.11
N ARG A 87 -14.25 5.03 12.09
CA ARG A 87 -14.45 6.39 12.62
C ARG A 87 -13.18 6.96 13.23
N TRP A 88 -12.44 6.13 13.97
CA TRP A 88 -11.15 6.54 14.55
C TRP A 88 -10.12 6.81 13.44
N LEU A 89 -10.01 5.94 12.43
CA LEU A 89 -9.11 6.14 11.30
C LEU A 89 -9.45 7.43 10.55
N THR A 90 -10.73 7.67 10.27
CA THR A 90 -11.18 8.92 9.63
C THR A 90 -10.74 10.14 10.43
N LYS A 91 -10.96 10.15 11.74
CA LYS A 91 -10.50 11.26 12.62
C LYS A 91 -8.99 11.36 12.67
N PHE A 92 -8.26 10.26 12.55
CA PHE A 92 -6.79 10.27 12.53
C PHE A 92 -6.23 10.98 11.29
N PHE A 93 -6.93 10.93 10.17
CA PHE A 93 -6.51 11.58 8.92
C PHE A 93 -7.08 12.99 8.71
N THR A 94 -8.22 13.31 9.34
CA THR A 94 -8.92 14.58 9.12
C THR A 94 -8.34 15.69 9.99
N GLY A 95 -8.29 16.92 9.44
CA GLY A 95 -7.86 18.12 10.18
C GLY A 95 -6.37 18.14 10.54
N ARG A 96 -5.55 17.33 9.86
CA ARG A 96 -4.09 17.35 10.06
C ARG A 96 -3.46 18.47 9.27
N THR A 97 -2.44 19.06 9.87
CA THR A 97 -1.61 20.07 9.23
C THR A 97 -0.14 19.70 9.30
N HIS A 98 0.67 20.25 8.42
CA HIS A 98 2.11 20.11 8.45
C HIS A 98 2.81 21.45 8.26
N GLN A 99 4.03 21.53 8.75
CA GLN A 99 4.97 22.62 8.53
C GLN A 99 6.36 22.05 8.28
N THR A 100 7.10 22.66 7.38
CA THR A 100 8.50 22.32 7.12
C THR A 100 9.40 23.22 7.97
N ARG A 101 10.35 22.62 8.68
CA ARG A 101 11.35 23.34 9.47
C ARG A 101 12.69 23.30 8.77
N VAL A 102 13.29 24.44 8.56
CA VAL A 102 14.66 24.59 8.05
C VAL A 102 15.45 25.45 9.04
N GLY A 103 16.32 24.84 9.79
CA GLY A 103 17.02 25.49 10.89
C GLY A 103 16.06 25.99 11.97
N LEU A 104 15.99 27.32 12.18
CA LEU A 104 15.07 27.97 13.11
C LEU A 104 13.79 28.50 12.46
N SER A 105 13.69 28.45 11.14
CA SER A 105 12.54 28.97 10.37
C SER A 105 11.51 27.87 10.13
N LEU A 106 10.22 28.25 10.23
CA LEU A 106 9.08 27.38 9.92
C LEU A 106 8.37 27.92 8.67
N SER A 107 7.91 27.02 7.81
CA SER A 107 7.01 27.39 6.71
C SER A 107 5.63 27.83 7.22
N ALA A 108 4.79 28.33 6.33
CA ALA A 108 3.36 28.45 6.60
C ALA A 108 2.76 27.07 6.93
N VAL A 109 1.68 27.07 7.73
CA VAL A 109 0.89 25.86 8.00
C VAL A 109 0.14 25.46 6.73
N ALA A 110 0.23 24.20 6.34
CA ALA A 110 -0.54 23.65 5.23
C ALA A 110 -1.39 22.47 5.70
N GLU A 111 -2.61 22.34 5.19
CA GLU A 111 -3.49 21.21 5.49
C GLU A 111 -3.04 19.97 4.74
N LEU A 112 -3.16 18.81 5.39
CA LEU A 112 -2.87 17.51 4.80
C LEU A 112 -4.16 16.94 4.18
N LEU A 113 -4.35 17.18 2.90
CA LEU A 113 -5.57 16.78 2.16
C LEU A 113 -5.49 15.38 1.54
N SER A 114 -4.29 14.81 1.46
CA SER A 114 -4.03 13.49 0.88
C SER A 114 -2.83 12.83 1.54
N GLY A 115 -2.61 11.59 1.22
CA GLY A 115 -1.46 10.81 1.67
C GLY A 115 -1.69 10.07 2.98
N VAL A 116 -0.91 9.01 3.17
CA VAL A 116 -0.79 8.35 4.47
C VAL A 116 0.31 9.01 5.28
N VAL A 117 0.09 9.14 6.58
CA VAL A 117 1.03 9.83 7.47
C VAL A 117 2.36 9.09 7.49
N GLN A 118 3.40 9.71 6.92
CA GLN A 118 4.75 9.14 6.90
C GLN A 118 5.27 8.93 8.33
N GLY A 119 5.85 7.75 8.58
CA GLY A 119 6.32 7.37 9.92
C GLY A 119 5.23 6.86 10.85
N SER A 120 3.96 6.88 10.46
CA SER A 120 2.89 6.24 11.24
C SER A 120 2.99 4.72 11.19
N GLY A 121 2.65 4.07 12.29
CA GLY A 121 2.64 2.61 12.35
C GLY A 121 1.55 1.95 11.51
N ILE A 122 0.51 2.70 11.11
CA ILE A 122 -0.62 2.21 10.33
C ILE A 122 -0.50 2.52 8.83
N GLY A 123 0.32 3.50 8.46
CA GLY A 123 0.46 3.96 7.06
C GLY A 123 0.70 2.81 6.06
N PRO A 124 1.66 1.93 6.29
CA PRO A 124 1.96 0.82 5.38
C PRO A 124 0.77 -0.10 5.12
N VAL A 125 0.06 -0.53 6.17
CA VAL A 125 -1.09 -1.45 6.00
C VAL A 125 -2.28 -0.77 5.33
N LEU A 126 -2.49 0.53 5.56
CA LEU A 126 -3.53 1.29 4.87
C LEU A 126 -3.21 1.49 3.39
N PHE A 127 -1.93 1.70 3.07
CA PHE A 127 -1.48 1.75 1.69
C PHE A 127 -1.68 0.41 0.97
N LEU A 128 -1.41 -0.73 1.64
CA LEU A 128 -1.70 -2.05 1.07
C LEU A 128 -3.15 -2.19 0.65
N ILE A 129 -4.08 -1.82 1.53
CA ILE A 129 -5.52 -1.86 1.24
C ILE A 129 -5.87 -0.96 0.05
N TYR A 130 -5.26 0.23 -0.01
CA TYR A 130 -5.51 1.19 -1.08
C TYR A 130 -5.05 0.69 -2.45
N ILE A 131 -3.86 0.08 -2.53
CA ILE A 131 -3.28 -0.36 -3.81
C ILE A 131 -3.80 -1.73 -4.26
N ASP A 132 -4.41 -2.52 -3.38
CA ASP A 132 -4.85 -3.87 -3.67
C ASP A 132 -5.98 -3.92 -4.72
N ASP A 133 -6.80 -2.88 -4.80
CA ASP A 133 -7.82 -2.76 -5.85
C ASP A 133 -7.19 -2.68 -7.25
N LEU A 134 -6.01 -2.03 -7.37
CA LEU A 134 -5.25 -2.03 -8.63
C LEU A 134 -4.73 -3.44 -8.96
N ALA A 135 -4.21 -4.16 -7.95
CA ALA A 135 -3.76 -5.54 -8.15
C ALA A 135 -4.88 -6.42 -8.70
N LYS A 136 -6.03 -6.39 -8.06
CA LYS A 136 -7.22 -7.15 -8.47
C LYS A 136 -7.75 -6.74 -9.84
N TRP A 137 -7.69 -5.45 -10.15
CA TRP A 137 -8.07 -4.95 -11.47
C TRP A 137 -7.14 -5.50 -12.57
N LEU A 138 -5.82 -5.46 -12.37
CA LEU A 138 -4.84 -6.03 -13.30
C LEU A 138 -5.08 -7.53 -13.50
N GLU A 139 -5.27 -8.26 -12.41
CA GLU A 139 -5.55 -9.69 -12.44
C GLU A 139 -6.81 -10.02 -13.24
N SER A 140 -7.88 -9.24 -13.07
CA SER A 140 -9.14 -9.42 -13.81
C SER A 140 -8.98 -9.19 -15.33
N HIS A 141 -7.91 -8.49 -15.75
CA HIS A 141 -7.57 -8.25 -17.15
C HIS A 141 -6.49 -9.21 -17.68
N GLY A 142 -6.18 -10.28 -16.93
CA GLY A 142 -5.18 -11.29 -17.33
C GLY A 142 -3.74 -10.78 -17.27
N ILE A 143 -3.48 -9.69 -16.57
CA ILE A 143 -2.14 -9.13 -16.39
C ILE A 143 -1.53 -9.69 -15.12
N THR A 144 -0.44 -10.43 -15.23
CA THR A 144 0.35 -10.85 -14.07
C THR A 144 1.16 -9.67 -13.57
N ALA A 145 0.86 -9.20 -12.38
CA ALA A 145 1.59 -8.12 -11.74
C ALA A 145 2.34 -8.63 -10.50
N LYS A 146 3.41 -7.97 -10.14
CA LYS A 146 4.14 -8.19 -8.88
C LYS A 146 4.30 -6.82 -8.24
N LEU A 147 3.58 -6.59 -7.15
CA LEU A 147 3.59 -5.30 -6.47
C LEU A 147 4.56 -5.35 -5.29
N PHE A 148 5.37 -4.31 -5.21
CA PHE A 148 6.27 -4.11 -4.09
C PHE A 148 6.26 -2.63 -3.71
N ALA A 149 6.05 -2.35 -2.44
CA ALA A 149 6.15 -1.01 -1.90
C ALA A 149 7.18 -0.99 -0.77
N GLU A 150 8.08 -0.02 -0.81
CA GLU A 150 9.02 0.26 0.26
C GLU A 150 8.72 1.61 0.89
N CYS A 151 8.73 1.67 2.21
CA CYS A 151 8.86 2.94 2.91
C CYS A 151 10.34 3.30 2.92
N ARG A 152 10.81 4.08 1.94
CA ARG A 152 12.13 4.68 2.03
C ARG A 152 12.12 5.61 3.24
N ARG A 153 12.90 5.26 4.26
CA ARG A 153 13.22 6.20 5.33
C ARG A 153 14.06 7.31 4.68
N CYS A 154 13.47 8.47 4.50
CA CYS A 154 14.23 9.70 4.22
C CYS A 154 14.96 10.15 5.49
#